data_ec8ccff898af5d26c0b3a8c07b389cba
#
_entry.id   ec8ccff898af5d26c0b3a8c07b389cba
#
_cell.length_a   1.000
_cell.length_b   1.000
_cell.length_c   1.000
_cell.angle_alpha   90.00
_cell.angle_beta   90.00
_cell.angle_gamma   90.00
#
_symmetry.space_group_name_H-M   'P 1'
#
loop_
_entity.id
_entity.type
_entity.pdbx_description
1 polymer ?
#
loop_
_entity_poly.entity_id
_entity_poly.type
_entity_poly.pdbx_seq_one_letter_code
_entity_poly.pdbx_strand_id
1 'polypeptide(L)'
;MHNKTISELAQGLRDKAFSSVELTQYYLDRIQQFDGDLNSFITVTPELALAQAKAADEQLAAGNATALTGIPLAQKDIFCTDGVRTSCGSKMLDNFIAPYNATVIEKFNSAGSVMLGKTNMDEFAMGSSNETSFYGAVKNPWDLDAVPGGSSGGSAACVAARMAPASTGTDTGGSIRQPAALCGITGLKPTYGRISRYGMIAFASSLDQAGPMTRDARDAAIMLNTMAGFDARDSTCLDKPVPDYTADLDNRLQGLKIGLPKEYFGEGLDSGVATAIDAAIKEYQKLGATVKEISLPNTGLAVPTYYVIAPAECSSNLSRMDGVRFGYRCENPVDLEDLYKRSRGEGFGEEVKRRIMVGTYALSAGYYDAYYLKAQQIRQLISDDFKKAFEEVDVIMGPTTPEPAFNFGEKSEDPVSMYLSDIYTIAANLAGLPGISVPAGVVDGRPAGLQIIGNYFDEARLLNVAHQYQQVTDWHQQGPERYL
;
A
#
# COMPACT_ATOMS: atom_id res chain seq x y z
N MET A 1 -3.96 5.96 24.21
CA MET A 1 -3.83 6.72 22.95
C MET A 1 -3.84 5.80 21.73
N HIS A 2 -3.11 4.66 21.75
CA HIS A 2 -2.93 3.75 20.60
C HIS A 2 -4.22 3.14 20.02
N ASN A 3 -5.29 3.05 20.79
CA ASN A 3 -6.60 2.57 20.30
C ASN A 3 -7.50 3.68 19.72
N LYS A 4 -7.04 4.94 19.70
CA LYS A 4 -7.78 6.05 19.09
C LYS A 4 -7.51 6.12 17.58
N THR A 5 -8.56 6.51 16.82
CA THR A 5 -8.45 6.82 15.40
C THR A 5 -7.78 8.17 15.19
N ILE A 6 -7.37 8.51 13.96
CA ILE A 6 -6.86 9.85 13.62
C ILE A 6 -7.88 10.91 14.01
N SER A 7 -9.15 10.66 13.71
CA SER A 7 -10.25 11.58 14.03
C SER A 7 -10.35 11.86 15.53
N GLU A 8 -10.26 10.82 16.37
CA GLU A 8 -10.30 10.93 17.84
C GLU A 8 -9.03 11.57 18.41
N LEU A 9 -7.86 11.27 17.82
CA LEU A 9 -6.59 11.89 18.22
C LEU A 9 -6.59 13.39 17.89
N ALA A 10 -7.04 13.76 16.69
CA ALA A 10 -7.18 15.15 16.27
C ALA A 10 -8.16 15.94 17.17
N GLN A 11 -9.25 15.30 17.61
CA GLN A 11 -10.17 15.91 18.57
C GLN A 11 -9.47 16.09 19.93
N GLY A 12 -8.74 15.09 20.42
CA GLY A 12 -8.01 15.18 21.69
C GLY A 12 -6.95 16.30 21.70
N LEU A 13 -6.27 16.53 20.57
CA LEU A 13 -5.31 17.63 20.39
C LEU A 13 -6.04 19.00 20.44
N ARG A 14 -7.16 19.14 19.74
CA ARG A 14 -7.99 20.38 19.78
C ARG A 14 -8.53 20.67 21.17
N ASP A 15 -8.96 19.65 21.90
CA ASP A 15 -9.50 19.75 23.25
C ASP A 15 -8.39 19.92 24.31
N LYS A 16 -7.11 19.90 23.89
CA LYS A 16 -5.94 19.97 24.79
C LYS A 16 -5.92 18.86 25.83
N ALA A 17 -6.47 17.69 25.50
CA ALA A 17 -6.40 16.50 26.36
C ALA A 17 -4.96 15.96 26.44
N PHE A 18 -4.16 16.21 25.43
CA PHE A 18 -2.72 15.99 25.33
C PHE A 18 -2.16 16.91 24.23
N SER A 19 -0.85 17.16 24.25
CA SER A 19 -0.12 17.87 23.21
C SER A 19 0.35 16.94 22.10
N SER A 20 0.72 17.49 20.94
CA SER A 20 1.36 16.73 19.86
C SER A 20 2.70 16.14 20.29
N VAL A 21 3.48 16.87 21.12
CA VAL A 21 4.72 16.36 21.68
C VAL A 21 4.47 15.12 22.55
N GLU A 22 3.48 15.15 23.47
CA GLU A 22 3.13 13.99 24.31
C GLU A 22 2.63 12.82 23.48
N LEU A 23 1.81 13.07 22.47
CA LEU A 23 1.30 12.04 21.56
C LEU A 23 2.43 11.41 20.75
N THR A 24 3.34 12.22 20.22
CA THR A 24 4.49 11.76 19.43
C THR A 24 5.44 10.92 20.29
N GLN A 25 5.78 11.39 21.49
CA GLN A 25 6.63 10.64 22.42
C GLN A 25 6.00 9.29 22.76
N TYR A 26 4.69 9.26 23.02
CA TYR A 26 3.97 8.02 23.27
C TYR A 26 4.12 6.99 22.15
N TYR A 27 4.03 7.40 20.87
CA TYR A 27 4.21 6.48 19.75
C TYR A 27 5.69 6.10 19.54
N LEU A 28 6.64 7.01 19.77
CA LEU A 28 8.07 6.68 19.74
C LEU A 28 8.43 5.62 20.80
N ASP A 29 7.87 5.74 22.01
CA ASP A 29 8.07 4.76 23.09
C ASP A 29 7.47 3.40 22.70
N ARG A 30 6.30 3.36 22.04
CA ARG A 30 5.72 2.11 21.52
C ARG A 30 6.57 1.48 20.43
N ILE A 31 7.12 2.26 19.51
CA ILE A 31 8.05 1.75 18.49
C ILE A 31 9.27 1.13 19.19
N GLN A 32 9.87 1.82 20.15
CA GLN A 32 11.00 1.30 20.91
C GLN A 32 10.68 0.00 21.65
N GLN A 33 9.45 -0.13 22.17
CA GLN A 33 9.01 -1.29 22.92
C GLN A 33 8.76 -2.53 22.04
N PHE A 34 8.17 -2.34 20.85
CA PHE A 34 7.59 -3.45 20.09
C PHE A 34 8.25 -3.72 18.73
N ASP A 35 8.92 -2.74 18.12
CA ASP A 35 9.43 -2.93 16.75
C ASP A 35 10.59 -3.91 16.67
N GLY A 36 11.31 -4.15 17.78
CA GLY A 36 12.35 -5.17 17.82
C GLY A 36 11.88 -6.59 17.49
N ASP A 37 10.59 -6.89 17.74
CA ASP A 37 9.99 -8.17 17.37
C ASP A 37 9.47 -8.21 15.92
N LEU A 38 9.06 -7.06 15.37
CA LEU A 38 8.37 -6.94 14.09
C LEU A 38 9.26 -6.52 12.94
N ASN A 39 10.29 -5.70 13.20
CA ASN A 39 11.17 -5.11 12.18
C ASN A 39 10.41 -4.27 11.15
N SER A 40 9.39 -3.53 11.60
CA SER A 40 8.50 -2.77 10.71
C SER A 40 9.06 -1.39 10.31
N PHE A 41 10.10 -0.89 10.99
CA PHE A 41 10.79 0.35 10.65
C PHE A 41 12.23 0.09 10.20
N ILE A 42 12.67 0.75 9.11
CA ILE A 42 14.08 0.81 8.70
C ILE A 42 14.77 1.98 9.41
N THR A 43 14.08 3.11 9.55
CA THR A 43 14.61 4.33 10.16
C THR A 43 13.52 4.97 11.01
N VAL A 44 13.76 5.12 12.30
CA VAL A 44 12.95 5.95 13.20
C VAL A 44 13.59 7.33 13.28
N THR A 45 12.78 8.41 13.32
CA THR A 45 13.25 9.81 13.26
C THR A 45 12.82 10.62 14.47
N PRO A 46 13.30 10.29 15.70
CA PRO A 46 12.79 10.88 16.94
C PRO A 46 12.97 12.41 17.00
N GLU A 47 14.16 12.91 16.64
CA GLU A 47 14.48 14.34 16.71
C GLU A 47 13.60 15.14 15.72
N LEU A 48 13.42 14.65 14.49
CA LEU A 48 12.55 15.27 13.50
C LEU A 48 11.08 15.23 13.96
N ALA A 49 10.64 14.09 14.47
CA ALA A 49 9.26 13.90 14.94
C ALA A 49 8.92 14.88 16.08
N LEU A 50 9.79 15.00 17.07
CA LEU A 50 9.57 15.92 18.21
C LEU A 50 9.65 17.39 17.78
N ALA A 51 10.51 17.74 16.82
CA ALA A 51 10.56 19.10 16.26
C ALA A 51 9.27 19.45 15.49
N GLN A 52 8.77 18.52 14.67
CA GLN A 52 7.48 18.68 13.96
C GLN A 52 6.31 18.73 14.94
N ALA A 53 6.30 17.91 15.99
CA ALA A 53 5.26 17.91 17.01
C ALA A 53 5.18 19.25 17.76
N LYS A 54 6.33 19.83 18.10
CA LYS A 54 6.37 21.17 18.71
C LYS A 54 5.81 22.24 17.79
N ALA A 55 6.17 22.23 16.50
CA ALA A 55 5.63 23.15 15.51
C ALA A 55 4.11 22.97 15.33
N ALA A 56 3.64 21.72 15.40
CA ALA A 56 2.21 21.42 15.34
C ALA A 56 1.44 21.94 16.58
N ASP A 57 2.01 21.86 17.78
CA ASP A 57 1.41 22.44 18.98
C ASP A 57 1.29 23.97 18.87
N GLU A 58 2.25 24.64 18.23
CA GLU A 58 2.18 26.07 17.94
C GLU A 58 1.05 26.40 16.92
N GLN A 59 0.89 25.58 15.87
CA GLN A 59 -0.20 25.73 14.90
C GLN A 59 -1.58 25.51 15.53
N LEU A 60 -1.72 24.50 16.41
CA LEU A 60 -2.93 24.22 17.17
C LEU A 60 -3.29 25.41 18.08
N ALA A 61 -2.31 25.97 18.77
CA ALA A 61 -2.50 27.14 19.65
C ALA A 61 -2.90 28.40 18.87
N ALA A 62 -2.41 28.55 17.63
CA ALA A 62 -2.77 29.66 16.73
C ALA A 62 -4.12 29.49 16.03
N GLY A 63 -4.80 28.34 16.17
CA GLY A 63 -6.09 28.06 15.52
C GLY A 63 -6.00 27.72 14.04
N ASN A 64 -4.80 27.38 13.51
CA ASN A 64 -4.54 27.09 12.11
C ASN A 64 -4.40 25.55 11.84
N ALA A 65 -5.10 24.72 12.62
CA ALA A 65 -4.99 23.29 12.56
C ALA A 65 -5.79 22.69 11.40
N THR A 66 -5.21 21.72 10.71
CA THR A 66 -5.88 20.79 9.78
C THR A 66 -6.36 19.54 10.53
N ALA A 67 -6.94 18.58 9.81
CA ALA A 67 -7.31 17.27 10.39
C ALA A 67 -6.08 16.42 10.78
N LEU A 68 -4.90 16.69 10.19
CA LEU A 68 -3.66 15.94 10.45
C LEU A 68 -2.63 16.72 11.28
N THR A 69 -2.90 17.97 11.66
CA THR A 69 -1.95 18.75 12.45
C THR A 69 -1.66 18.06 13.78
N GLY A 70 -0.40 17.72 14.02
CA GLY A 70 0.09 17.06 15.22
C GLY A 70 -0.14 15.54 15.26
N ILE A 71 -0.67 14.94 14.19
CA ILE A 71 -0.89 13.49 14.11
C ILE A 71 0.40 12.78 13.66
N PRO A 72 0.92 11.82 14.46
CA PRO A 72 2.08 11.02 14.09
C PRO A 72 1.74 9.99 13.01
N LEU A 73 2.54 9.95 11.93
CA LEU A 73 2.36 9.04 10.80
C LEU A 73 3.66 8.30 10.48
N ALA A 74 3.55 7.06 10.00
CA ALA A 74 4.68 6.32 9.44
C ALA A 74 4.69 6.41 7.91
N GLN A 75 5.88 6.49 7.29
CA GLN A 75 6.02 6.67 5.85
C GLN A 75 6.75 5.48 5.24
N LYS A 76 6.19 4.83 4.21
CA LYS A 76 6.90 3.77 3.49
C LYS A 76 8.24 4.27 2.95
N ASP A 77 9.30 3.47 3.07
CA ASP A 77 10.66 3.88 2.72
C ASP A 77 10.94 4.00 1.21
N ILE A 78 9.91 4.20 0.43
CA ILE A 78 9.97 4.50 -1.01
C ILE A 78 9.81 5.99 -1.32
N PHE A 79 9.28 6.78 -0.35
CA PHE A 79 9.08 8.23 -0.53
C PHE A 79 10.33 8.99 -0.12
N CYS A 80 10.95 9.71 -1.06
CA CYS A 80 12.05 10.62 -0.76
C CYS A 80 11.62 11.63 0.31
N THR A 81 12.43 11.74 1.35
CA THR A 81 12.21 12.65 2.47
C THR A 81 13.49 13.43 2.71
N ASP A 82 13.44 14.75 2.54
CA ASP A 82 14.61 15.62 2.61
C ASP A 82 15.38 15.44 3.90
N GLY A 83 16.70 15.21 3.78
CA GLY A 83 17.59 14.96 4.90
C GLY A 83 17.44 13.60 5.58
N VAL A 84 16.52 12.73 5.12
CA VAL A 84 16.28 11.40 5.71
C VAL A 84 16.68 10.30 4.73
N ARG A 85 17.31 9.24 5.26
CA ARG A 85 17.63 8.05 4.48
C ARG A 85 16.36 7.48 3.81
N THR A 86 16.46 7.18 2.51
CA THR A 86 15.40 6.56 1.71
C THR A 86 16.00 5.42 0.92
N SER A 87 15.87 4.19 1.44
CA SER A 87 16.60 3.03 0.95
C SER A 87 15.79 2.10 0.07
N CYS A 88 14.46 2.21 0.06
CA CYS A 88 13.56 1.25 -0.60
C CYS A 88 13.77 -0.21 -0.17
N GLY A 89 14.21 -0.45 1.07
CA GLY A 89 14.51 -1.79 1.54
C GLY A 89 15.73 -2.44 0.84
N SER A 90 16.62 -1.65 0.23
CA SER A 90 17.71 -2.12 -0.63
C SER A 90 19.08 -1.67 -0.16
N LYS A 91 20.07 -2.56 -0.26
CA LYS A 91 21.49 -2.21 -0.11
C LYS A 91 21.92 -1.17 -1.16
N MET A 92 21.31 -1.20 -2.35
CA MET A 92 21.62 -0.24 -3.42
C MET A 92 21.45 1.21 -2.97
N LEU A 93 20.48 1.51 -2.10
CA LEU A 93 20.19 2.85 -1.60
C LEU A 93 20.41 3.02 -0.08
N ASP A 94 21.12 2.09 0.57
CA ASP A 94 21.37 2.16 2.02
C ASP A 94 22.07 3.46 2.45
N ASN A 95 22.92 4.02 1.60
CA ASN A 95 23.65 5.26 1.84
C ASN A 95 22.95 6.51 1.23
N PHE A 96 21.74 6.39 0.71
CA PHE A 96 21.07 7.50 0.04
C PHE A 96 20.25 8.34 1.03
N ILE A 97 20.74 9.56 1.29
CA ILE A 97 19.99 10.61 1.98
C ILE A 97 19.30 11.45 0.92
N ALA A 98 17.97 11.46 0.91
CA ALA A 98 17.21 12.17 -0.12
C ALA A 98 17.40 13.69 0.01
N PRO A 99 17.71 14.41 -1.10
CA PRO A 99 17.93 15.86 -1.07
C PRO A 99 16.65 16.68 -1.34
N TYR A 100 15.48 16.05 -1.33
CA TYR A 100 14.18 16.66 -1.56
C TYR A 100 13.05 15.77 -1.05
N ASN A 101 11.88 16.34 -0.88
CA ASN A 101 10.67 15.63 -0.49
C ASN A 101 9.86 15.13 -1.69
N ALA A 102 9.27 13.95 -1.57
CA ALA A 102 8.17 13.53 -2.42
C ALA A 102 6.95 14.43 -2.20
N THR A 103 6.11 14.61 -3.24
CA THR A 103 4.89 15.43 -3.13
C THR A 103 3.99 14.99 -1.98
N VAL A 104 3.86 13.68 -1.73
CA VAL A 104 3.11 13.14 -0.59
C VAL A 104 3.68 13.64 0.73
N ILE A 105 5.02 13.67 0.88
CA ILE A 105 5.70 14.16 2.08
C ILE A 105 5.51 15.68 2.23
N GLU A 106 5.66 16.46 1.14
CA GLU A 106 5.41 17.91 1.16
C GLU A 106 3.98 18.22 1.65
N LYS A 107 2.98 17.48 1.14
CA LYS A 107 1.57 17.65 1.54
C LYS A 107 1.33 17.31 3.00
N PHE A 108 1.90 16.24 3.52
CA PHE A 108 1.82 15.90 4.93
C PHE A 108 2.51 16.94 5.83
N ASN A 109 3.70 17.40 5.44
CA ASN A 109 4.38 18.48 6.15
C ASN A 109 3.53 19.76 6.18
N SER A 110 2.93 20.13 5.04
CA SER A 110 2.06 21.30 4.94
C SER A 110 0.78 21.17 5.78
N ALA A 111 0.28 19.94 5.95
CA ALA A 111 -0.85 19.64 6.83
C ALA A 111 -0.48 19.61 8.33
N GLY A 112 0.80 19.76 8.65
CA GLY A 112 1.29 19.78 10.02
C GLY A 112 1.35 18.39 10.67
N SER A 113 1.37 17.30 9.91
CA SER A 113 1.56 15.96 10.45
C SER A 113 2.99 15.74 10.95
N VAL A 114 3.18 14.73 11.78
CA VAL A 114 4.46 14.36 12.37
C VAL A 114 4.95 13.06 11.75
N MET A 115 6.21 13.00 11.29
CA MET A 115 6.80 11.79 10.74
C MET A 115 7.53 10.98 11.82
N LEU A 116 7.02 9.79 12.16
CA LEU A 116 7.65 8.86 13.12
C LEU A 116 8.90 8.18 12.54
N GLY A 117 8.90 7.89 11.24
CA GLY A 117 9.98 7.19 10.58
C GLY A 117 9.59 6.58 9.24
N LYS A 118 10.52 5.80 8.69
CA LYS A 118 10.45 5.12 7.40
C LYS A 118 10.22 3.64 7.62
N THR A 119 9.10 3.11 7.10
CA THR A 119 8.71 1.71 7.31
C THR A 119 9.40 0.77 6.33
N ASN A 120 9.68 -0.43 6.81
CA ASN A 120 10.28 -1.51 6.04
C ASN A 120 9.36 -2.01 4.91
N MET A 121 9.94 -2.53 3.85
CA MET A 121 9.24 -2.91 2.64
C MET A 121 10.01 -3.97 1.86
N ASP A 122 9.36 -4.71 0.99
CA ASP A 122 10.06 -5.49 -0.02
C ASP A 122 10.96 -4.59 -0.87
N GLU A 123 12.13 -5.09 -1.23
CA GLU A 123 13.16 -4.34 -1.97
C GLU A 123 12.59 -3.72 -3.25
N PHE A 124 12.68 -2.39 -3.39
CA PHE A 124 12.11 -1.59 -4.50
C PHE A 124 10.63 -1.90 -4.80
N ALA A 125 9.85 -2.24 -3.78
CA ALA A 125 8.44 -2.64 -3.88
C ALA A 125 8.22 -3.94 -4.69
N MET A 126 9.24 -4.80 -4.81
CA MET A 126 9.20 -6.05 -5.56
C MET A 126 9.10 -7.26 -4.64
N GLY A 127 7.88 -7.61 -4.29
CA GLY A 127 7.55 -8.74 -3.43
C GLY A 127 6.10 -8.65 -2.95
N SER A 128 5.65 -9.71 -2.29
CA SER A 128 4.29 -9.82 -1.75
C SER A 128 4.28 -10.37 -0.33
N SER A 129 5.45 -10.45 0.34
CA SER A 129 5.59 -11.02 1.68
C SER A 129 6.42 -10.19 2.65
N ASN A 130 7.18 -9.22 2.17
CA ASN A 130 8.19 -8.44 2.88
C ASN A 130 9.35 -9.29 3.44
N GLU A 131 9.69 -10.37 2.75
CA GLU A 131 10.87 -11.19 3.03
C GLU A 131 12.13 -10.71 2.28
N THR A 132 11.99 -9.86 1.24
CA THR A 132 13.07 -9.47 0.33
C THR A 132 13.86 -8.24 0.78
N SER A 133 13.51 -7.63 1.90
CA SER A 133 14.21 -6.45 2.41
C SER A 133 15.66 -6.74 2.79
N PHE A 134 16.58 -5.85 2.40
CA PHE A 134 17.97 -5.87 2.86
C PHE A 134 18.11 -5.79 4.39
N TYR A 135 17.13 -5.15 5.06
CA TYR A 135 17.10 -4.99 6.51
C TYR A 135 16.43 -6.15 7.25
N GLY A 136 16.13 -7.23 6.54
CA GLY A 136 15.46 -8.41 7.07
C GLY A 136 13.93 -8.36 6.92
N ALA A 137 13.32 -9.53 7.10
CA ALA A 137 11.88 -9.70 6.97
C ALA A 137 11.09 -8.95 8.04
N VAL A 138 9.90 -8.50 7.68
CA VAL A 138 8.91 -7.97 8.62
C VAL A 138 8.00 -9.09 9.07
N LYS A 139 7.67 -9.14 10.36
CA LYS A 139 6.76 -10.15 10.92
C LYS A 139 5.33 -9.63 11.00
N ASN A 140 4.38 -10.56 10.87
CA ASN A 140 2.97 -10.25 11.05
C ASN A 140 2.65 -10.09 12.55
N PRO A 141 2.03 -8.99 13.00
CA PRO A 141 1.69 -8.79 14.40
C PRO A 141 0.68 -9.80 14.97
N TRP A 142 -0.14 -10.41 14.12
CA TRP A 142 -1.09 -11.43 14.53
C TRP A 142 -0.42 -12.80 14.79
N ASP A 143 0.66 -13.08 14.06
CA ASP A 143 1.41 -14.33 14.18
C ASP A 143 2.86 -14.06 13.73
N LEU A 144 3.80 -14.10 14.66
CA LEU A 144 5.21 -13.76 14.41
C LEU A 144 5.94 -14.77 13.49
N ASP A 145 5.35 -15.91 13.19
CA ASP A 145 5.87 -16.90 12.25
C ASP A 145 5.30 -16.70 10.83
N ALA A 146 4.37 -15.74 10.67
CA ALA A 146 3.71 -15.44 9.41
C ALA A 146 4.20 -14.13 8.79
N VAL A 147 4.05 -14.03 7.47
CA VAL A 147 4.36 -12.82 6.69
C VAL A 147 3.27 -11.75 6.88
N PRO A 148 3.61 -10.44 6.91
CA PRO A 148 2.63 -9.36 6.97
C PRO A 148 2.00 -9.05 5.61
N GLY A 149 2.49 -9.72 4.55
CA GLY A 149 2.27 -9.30 3.18
C GLY A 149 3.24 -8.22 2.73
N GLY A 150 3.16 -7.84 1.45
CA GLY A 150 4.06 -6.87 0.83
C GLY A 150 3.48 -6.26 -0.46
N SER A 151 4.21 -5.29 -0.94
CA SER A 151 5.51 -4.78 -0.50
C SER A 151 5.43 -3.77 0.66
N SER A 152 4.24 -3.33 1.14
CA SER A 152 4.09 -2.38 2.25
C SER A 152 3.91 -3.09 3.60
N GLY A 153 4.66 -4.18 3.85
CA GLY A 153 4.51 -5.02 5.03
C GLY A 153 4.80 -4.29 6.34
N GLY A 154 5.90 -3.51 6.39
CA GLY A 154 6.21 -2.69 7.56
C GLY A 154 5.15 -1.62 7.86
N SER A 155 4.58 -1.02 6.80
CA SER A 155 3.48 -0.06 6.93
C SER A 155 2.21 -0.71 7.49
N ALA A 156 1.87 -1.92 7.04
CA ALA A 156 0.73 -2.67 7.57
C ALA A 156 0.97 -3.11 9.02
N ALA A 157 2.13 -3.70 9.27
CA ALA A 157 2.48 -4.25 10.58
C ALA A 157 2.51 -3.16 11.68
N CYS A 158 3.10 -1.98 11.41
CA CYS A 158 3.18 -0.91 12.40
C CYS A 158 1.79 -0.36 12.78
N VAL A 159 0.84 -0.29 11.83
CA VAL A 159 -0.54 0.14 12.09
C VAL A 159 -1.31 -0.94 12.85
N ALA A 160 -1.19 -2.20 12.44
CA ALA A 160 -1.83 -3.32 13.12
C ALA A 160 -1.35 -3.47 14.58
N ALA A 161 -0.03 -3.29 14.82
CA ALA A 161 0.58 -3.30 16.16
C ALA A 161 0.37 -2.00 16.94
N ARG A 162 -0.42 -1.05 16.45
CA ARG A 162 -0.68 0.23 17.13
C ARG A 162 0.59 1.04 17.42
N MET A 163 1.66 0.89 16.63
CA MET A 163 2.88 1.70 16.72
C MET A 163 2.80 3.01 15.91
N ALA A 164 1.80 3.12 15.05
CA ALA A 164 1.40 4.35 14.37
C ALA A 164 -0.13 4.35 14.18
N PRO A 165 -0.79 5.52 14.23
CA PRO A 165 -2.24 5.61 13.94
C PRO A 165 -2.53 5.25 12.49
N ALA A 166 -1.63 5.62 11.59
CA ALA A 166 -1.71 5.34 10.16
C ALA A 166 -0.33 5.39 9.51
N SER A 167 -0.26 4.87 8.29
CA SER A 167 0.94 4.89 7.46
C SER A 167 0.61 5.12 5.98
N THR A 168 1.64 5.40 5.19
CA THR A 168 1.55 5.37 3.73
C THR A 168 2.01 4.04 3.18
N GLY A 169 1.42 3.62 2.07
CA GLY A 169 1.86 2.49 1.27
C GLY A 169 1.97 2.86 -0.21
N THR A 170 2.45 1.90 -1.01
CA THR A 170 2.35 1.95 -2.48
C THR A 170 1.80 0.63 -3.00
N ASP A 171 1.07 0.69 -4.10
CA ASP A 171 0.36 -0.46 -4.67
C ASP A 171 0.59 -0.48 -6.18
N THR A 172 1.38 -1.44 -6.63
CA THR A 172 1.72 -1.68 -8.04
C THR A 172 0.98 -2.90 -8.57
N GLY A 173 0.79 -3.92 -7.73
CA GLY A 173 0.06 -5.16 -8.03
C GLY A 173 -0.85 -5.63 -6.89
N GLY A 174 -0.93 -4.86 -5.78
CA GLY A 174 -1.67 -5.24 -4.57
C GLY A 174 -1.00 -4.76 -3.28
N SER A 175 0.15 -4.09 -3.39
CA SER A 175 1.07 -3.87 -2.25
C SER A 175 0.59 -2.86 -1.18
N ILE A 176 -0.64 -2.36 -1.24
CA ILE A 176 -1.39 -1.74 -0.13
C ILE A 176 -2.47 -2.70 0.35
N ARG A 177 -3.31 -3.19 -0.58
CA ARG A 177 -4.52 -3.97 -0.27
C ARG A 177 -4.18 -5.33 0.31
N GLN A 178 -3.21 -6.03 -0.26
CA GLN A 178 -2.80 -7.36 0.17
C GLN A 178 -2.21 -7.34 1.60
N PRO A 179 -1.19 -6.53 1.95
CA PRO A 179 -0.71 -6.47 3.33
C PRO A 179 -1.76 -5.89 4.30
N ALA A 180 -2.66 -5.02 3.85
CA ALA A 180 -3.79 -4.58 4.68
C ALA A 180 -4.72 -5.74 5.04
N ALA A 181 -5.02 -6.63 4.08
CA ALA A 181 -5.81 -7.84 4.33
C ALA A 181 -5.12 -8.78 5.33
N LEU A 182 -3.83 -9.07 5.12
CA LEU A 182 -3.08 -10.01 5.95
C LEU A 182 -2.77 -9.49 7.37
N CYS A 183 -2.78 -8.17 7.57
CA CYS A 183 -2.58 -7.55 8.88
C CYS A 183 -3.87 -7.05 9.54
N GLY A 184 -5.04 -7.22 8.91
CA GLY A 184 -6.33 -6.84 9.48
C GLY A 184 -6.52 -5.34 9.64
N ILE A 185 -6.09 -4.54 8.65
CA ILE A 185 -6.27 -3.08 8.58
C ILE A 185 -6.96 -2.67 7.28
N THR A 186 -7.27 -1.40 7.15
CA THR A 186 -7.85 -0.79 5.95
C THR A 186 -6.73 -0.25 5.06
N GLY A 187 -6.72 -0.62 3.78
CA GLY A 187 -5.74 -0.12 2.81
C GLY A 187 -6.42 0.32 1.51
N LEU A 188 -6.22 1.58 1.12
CA LEU A 188 -6.82 2.15 -0.10
C LEU A 188 -5.74 2.43 -1.15
N LYS A 189 -5.91 1.82 -2.32
CA LYS A 189 -5.23 2.23 -3.56
C LYS A 189 -6.19 3.12 -4.36
N PRO A 190 -5.91 4.41 -4.52
CA PRO A 190 -6.75 5.27 -5.35
C PRO A 190 -6.58 4.99 -6.85
N THR A 191 -7.37 5.65 -7.69
CA THR A 191 -7.23 5.66 -9.13
C THR A 191 -5.82 6.06 -9.52
N TYR A 192 -5.24 5.39 -10.52
CA TYR A 192 -3.92 5.74 -11.05
C TYR A 192 -3.89 7.21 -11.49
N GLY A 193 -2.88 7.94 -11.03
CA GLY A 193 -2.74 9.37 -11.29
C GLY A 193 -3.53 10.29 -10.34
N ARG A 194 -4.22 9.75 -9.32
CA ARG A 194 -4.92 10.57 -8.31
C ARG A 194 -3.97 11.22 -7.31
N ILE A 195 -2.85 10.57 -7.03
CA ILE A 195 -1.76 11.05 -6.17
C ILE A 195 -0.50 11.13 -7.01
N SER A 196 0.24 12.23 -6.88
CA SER A 196 1.52 12.44 -7.56
C SER A 196 2.55 11.38 -7.17
N ARG A 197 3.30 10.89 -8.16
CA ARG A 197 4.42 9.98 -8.04
C ARG A 197 5.78 10.71 -7.93
N TYR A 198 5.80 12.05 -7.97
CA TYR A 198 7.03 12.81 -7.82
C TYR A 198 7.70 12.52 -6.47
N GLY A 199 8.97 12.09 -6.51
CA GLY A 199 9.75 11.71 -5.35
C GLY A 199 9.40 10.32 -4.76
N MET A 200 8.45 9.60 -5.33
CA MET A 200 8.26 8.17 -5.09
C MET A 200 9.20 7.39 -6.01
N ILE A 201 10.11 6.59 -5.44
CA ILE A 201 11.07 5.82 -6.25
C ILE A 201 10.31 4.76 -7.03
N ALA A 202 10.47 4.77 -8.37
CA ALA A 202 9.63 3.98 -9.25
C ALA A 202 10.02 2.51 -9.29
N PHE A 203 9.01 1.63 -9.19
CA PHE A 203 9.08 0.24 -9.63
C PHE A 203 8.56 0.13 -11.07
N ALA A 204 7.26 0.26 -11.30
CA ALA A 204 6.62 0.17 -12.61
C ALA A 204 5.79 1.43 -12.86
N SER A 205 6.29 2.32 -13.70
CA SER A 205 5.79 3.70 -13.85
C SER A 205 4.33 3.79 -14.27
N SER A 206 3.80 2.81 -15.02
CA SER A 206 2.41 2.79 -15.47
C SER A 206 1.43 2.13 -14.48
N LEU A 207 1.93 1.67 -13.32
CA LEU A 207 1.15 0.91 -12.34
C LEU A 207 1.28 1.48 -10.91
N ASP A 208 2.44 2.03 -10.54
CA ASP A 208 2.73 2.49 -9.19
C ASP A 208 1.74 3.57 -8.73
N GLN A 209 1.15 3.38 -7.54
CA GLN A 209 0.24 4.33 -6.93
C GLN A 209 0.45 4.37 -5.41
N ALA A 210 0.56 5.58 -4.84
CA ALA A 210 0.56 5.79 -3.39
C ALA A 210 -0.86 5.72 -2.81
N GLY A 211 -0.97 5.37 -1.53
CA GLY A 211 -2.26 5.42 -0.82
C GLY A 211 -2.12 5.24 0.69
N PRO A 212 -3.19 5.53 1.45
CA PRO A 212 -3.22 5.40 2.90
C PRO A 212 -3.42 3.96 3.37
N MET A 213 -2.84 3.65 4.52
CA MET A 213 -3.05 2.43 5.30
C MET A 213 -3.41 2.83 6.73
N THR A 214 -4.62 2.48 7.14
CA THR A 214 -5.26 2.98 8.38
C THR A 214 -6.03 1.86 9.05
N ARG A 215 -6.60 2.10 10.23
CA ARG A 215 -7.47 1.12 10.86
C ARG A 215 -8.86 1.12 10.25
N ASP A 216 -9.39 2.28 9.88
CA ASP A 216 -10.73 2.43 9.34
C ASP A 216 -10.79 3.31 8.09
N ALA A 217 -11.94 3.29 7.42
CA ALA A 217 -12.18 4.03 6.17
C ALA A 217 -12.27 5.55 6.38
N ARG A 218 -12.71 6.04 7.56
CA ARG A 218 -12.77 7.47 7.87
C ARG A 218 -11.36 8.06 7.93
N ASP A 219 -10.45 7.39 8.61
CA ASP A 219 -9.04 7.80 8.67
C ASP A 219 -8.37 7.73 7.29
N ALA A 220 -8.72 6.71 6.47
CA ALA A 220 -8.26 6.62 5.07
C ALA A 220 -8.76 7.82 4.24
N ALA A 221 -10.00 8.26 4.43
CA ALA A 221 -10.55 9.45 3.79
C ALA A 221 -9.82 10.73 4.19
N ILE A 222 -9.54 10.92 5.49
CA ILE A 222 -8.78 12.06 6.02
C ILE A 222 -7.37 12.11 5.39
N MET A 223 -6.68 10.97 5.33
CA MET A 223 -5.36 10.90 4.70
C MET A 223 -5.43 11.18 3.20
N LEU A 224 -6.43 10.61 2.49
CA LEU A 224 -6.58 10.81 1.05
C LEU A 224 -6.88 12.28 0.71
N ASN A 225 -7.66 12.99 1.52
CA ASN A 225 -7.88 14.44 1.37
C ASN A 225 -6.56 15.22 1.31
N THR A 226 -5.56 14.79 2.08
CA THR A 226 -4.23 15.42 2.08
C THR A 226 -3.37 14.94 0.91
N MET A 227 -3.37 13.63 0.60
CA MET A 227 -2.47 13.04 -0.39
C MET A 227 -2.87 13.39 -1.83
N ALA A 228 -4.18 13.43 -2.13
CA ALA A 228 -4.70 13.59 -3.49
C ALA A 228 -4.48 14.99 -4.07
N GLY A 229 -4.49 15.08 -5.42
CA GLY A 229 -4.47 16.32 -6.18
C GLY A 229 -3.34 16.41 -7.19
N PHE A 230 -3.53 17.32 -8.15
CA PHE A 230 -2.63 17.53 -9.28
C PHE A 230 -1.24 18.04 -8.85
N ASP A 231 -0.23 17.55 -9.56
CA ASP A 231 1.16 17.98 -9.44
C ASP A 231 1.80 17.99 -10.84
N ALA A 232 2.16 19.16 -11.35
CA ALA A 232 2.75 19.32 -12.67
C ALA A 232 4.15 18.66 -12.81
N ARG A 233 4.79 18.27 -11.71
CA ARG A 233 6.08 17.54 -11.71
C ARG A 233 5.95 16.07 -12.09
N ASP A 234 4.73 15.51 -12.02
CA ASP A 234 4.42 14.15 -12.44
C ASP A 234 3.51 14.17 -13.65
N SER A 235 4.03 13.79 -14.81
CA SER A 235 3.29 13.76 -16.08
C SER A 235 2.13 12.76 -16.10
N THR A 236 2.06 11.84 -15.14
CA THR A 236 0.97 10.87 -15.01
C THR A 236 -0.10 11.32 -14.02
N CYS A 237 0.14 12.39 -13.25
CA CYS A 237 -0.82 12.95 -12.32
C CYS A 237 -1.94 13.67 -13.05
N LEU A 238 -3.19 13.33 -12.74
CA LEU A 238 -4.35 13.83 -13.46
C LEU A 238 -4.91 15.10 -12.81
N ASP A 239 -5.15 16.13 -13.62
CA ASP A 239 -5.80 17.37 -13.18
C ASP A 239 -7.32 17.15 -13.08
N LYS A 240 -7.74 16.57 -11.95
CA LYS A 240 -9.13 16.33 -11.61
C LYS A 240 -9.45 16.92 -10.25
N PRO A 241 -10.64 17.51 -10.05
CA PRO A 241 -11.08 18.01 -8.76
C PRO A 241 -10.93 16.93 -7.66
N VAL A 242 -10.48 17.35 -6.49
CA VAL A 242 -10.42 16.50 -5.30
C VAL A 242 -11.65 16.82 -4.45
N PRO A 243 -12.60 15.89 -4.30
CA PRO A 243 -13.72 16.09 -3.38
C PRO A 243 -13.24 16.01 -1.93
N ASP A 244 -14.09 16.43 -0.99
CA ASP A 244 -13.91 16.04 0.40
C ASP A 244 -14.36 14.59 0.56
N TYR A 245 -13.42 13.67 0.70
CA TYR A 245 -13.69 12.24 0.85
C TYR A 245 -14.38 11.88 2.16
N THR A 246 -14.47 12.81 3.13
CA THR A 246 -15.19 12.59 4.39
C THR A 246 -16.66 12.98 4.31
N ALA A 247 -17.06 13.73 3.29
CA ALA A 247 -18.41 14.33 3.22
C ALA A 247 -19.53 13.30 3.10
N ASP A 248 -19.30 12.21 2.36
CA ASP A 248 -20.34 11.23 2.02
C ASP A 248 -20.25 9.92 2.80
N LEU A 249 -19.36 9.81 3.80
CA LEU A 249 -19.12 8.57 4.53
C LEU A 249 -20.36 7.98 5.20
N ASP A 250 -21.26 8.84 5.65
CA ASP A 250 -22.47 8.44 6.37
C ASP A 250 -23.71 8.23 5.46
N ASN A 251 -23.54 8.31 4.13
CA ASN A 251 -24.61 8.06 3.18
C ASN A 251 -25.02 6.58 3.20
N ARG A 252 -26.34 6.33 3.17
CA ARG A 252 -26.90 4.98 3.19
C ARG A 252 -26.62 4.24 1.89
N LEU A 253 -26.42 2.92 1.98
CA LEU A 253 -26.15 2.04 0.84
C LEU A 253 -27.41 1.48 0.18
N GLN A 254 -28.60 2.01 0.47
CA GLN A 254 -29.86 1.54 -0.11
C GLN A 254 -29.81 1.60 -1.64
N GLY A 255 -29.99 0.43 -2.28
CA GLY A 255 -29.99 0.29 -3.74
C GLY A 255 -28.60 0.18 -4.39
N LEU A 256 -27.51 0.16 -3.60
CA LEU A 256 -26.16 -0.10 -4.11
C LEU A 256 -26.13 -1.46 -4.83
N LYS A 257 -25.57 -1.49 -6.03
CA LYS A 257 -25.42 -2.71 -6.83
C LYS A 257 -24.00 -3.25 -6.71
N ILE A 258 -23.85 -4.43 -6.13
CA ILE A 258 -22.57 -5.11 -5.92
C ILE A 258 -22.41 -6.21 -6.97
N GLY A 259 -21.32 -6.18 -7.72
CA GLY A 259 -20.90 -7.24 -8.63
C GLY A 259 -19.97 -8.23 -7.94
N LEU A 260 -20.27 -9.52 -8.04
CA LEU A 260 -19.38 -10.60 -7.58
C LEU A 260 -18.83 -11.32 -8.82
N PRO A 261 -17.52 -11.16 -9.13
CA PRO A 261 -16.92 -11.88 -10.25
C PRO A 261 -16.87 -13.37 -9.93
N LYS A 262 -17.50 -14.22 -10.75
CA LYS A 262 -17.47 -15.67 -10.57
C LYS A 262 -16.03 -16.23 -10.54
N GLU A 263 -15.10 -15.55 -11.22
CA GLU A 263 -13.69 -15.92 -11.29
C GLU A 263 -12.94 -15.73 -9.96
N TYR A 264 -13.50 -14.96 -8.99
CA TYR A 264 -12.89 -14.74 -7.68
C TYR A 264 -13.30 -15.78 -6.63
N PHE A 265 -14.28 -16.62 -6.93
CA PHE A 265 -14.86 -17.61 -6.00
C PHE A 265 -14.65 -19.05 -6.49
N GLY A 266 -13.62 -19.29 -7.29
CA GLY A 266 -13.29 -20.58 -7.89
C GLY A 266 -12.25 -21.39 -7.09
N GLU A 267 -11.62 -22.31 -7.79
CA GLU A 267 -10.53 -23.15 -7.28
C GLU A 267 -9.34 -22.29 -6.77
N GLY A 268 -8.75 -22.69 -5.65
CA GLY A 268 -7.61 -22.00 -5.03
C GLY A 268 -8.00 -20.93 -3.98
N LEU A 269 -9.29 -20.66 -3.78
CA LEU A 269 -9.75 -19.82 -2.68
C LEU A 269 -9.92 -20.66 -1.41
N ASP A 270 -9.26 -20.25 -0.31
CA ASP A 270 -9.42 -20.87 0.99
C ASP A 270 -10.87 -20.82 1.49
N SER A 271 -11.35 -21.89 2.07
CA SER A 271 -12.75 -22.03 2.49
C SER A 271 -13.13 -21.12 3.66
N GLY A 272 -12.20 -20.82 4.55
CA GLY A 272 -12.39 -19.89 5.66
C GLY A 272 -12.47 -18.44 5.14
N VAL A 273 -11.59 -18.06 4.20
CA VAL A 273 -11.65 -16.77 3.51
C VAL A 273 -12.98 -16.64 2.76
N ALA A 274 -13.37 -17.66 1.97
CA ALA A 274 -14.64 -17.65 1.25
C ALA A 274 -15.84 -17.42 2.19
N THR A 275 -15.83 -18.10 3.35
CA THR A 275 -16.88 -17.96 4.39
C THR A 275 -16.91 -16.55 4.97
N ALA A 276 -15.75 -15.96 5.26
CA ALA A 276 -15.65 -14.58 5.77
C ALA A 276 -16.19 -13.56 4.77
N ILE A 277 -15.84 -13.71 3.49
CA ILE A 277 -16.32 -12.83 2.41
C ILE A 277 -17.83 -12.98 2.21
N ASP A 278 -18.36 -14.20 2.21
CA ASP A 278 -19.82 -14.43 2.10
C ASP A 278 -20.58 -13.79 3.28
N ALA A 279 -20.04 -13.86 4.50
CA ALA A 279 -20.61 -13.20 5.66
C ALA A 279 -20.61 -11.66 5.47
N ALA A 280 -19.52 -11.08 4.98
CA ALA A 280 -19.43 -9.66 4.71
C ALA A 280 -20.44 -9.20 3.63
N ILE A 281 -20.61 -9.97 2.55
CA ILE A 281 -21.61 -9.67 1.52
C ILE A 281 -23.04 -9.68 2.10
N LYS A 282 -23.34 -10.59 3.02
CA LYS A 282 -24.65 -10.63 3.72
C LYS A 282 -24.89 -9.38 4.54
N GLU A 283 -23.87 -8.80 5.18
CA GLU A 283 -24.02 -7.53 5.89
C GLU A 283 -24.37 -6.38 4.93
N TYR A 284 -23.75 -6.30 3.75
CA TYR A 284 -24.11 -5.33 2.73
C TYR A 284 -25.56 -5.49 2.23
N GLN A 285 -26.04 -6.72 2.09
CA GLN A 285 -27.45 -6.98 1.76
C GLN A 285 -28.41 -6.45 2.85
N LYS A 286 -28.05 -6.61 4.14
CA LYS A 286 -28.82 -6.03 5.26
C LYS A 286 -28.82 -4.51 5.23
N LEU A 287 -27.74 -3.87 4.75
CA LEU A 287 -27.66 -2.43 4.53
C LEU A 287 -28.44 -1.94 3.31
N GLY A 288 -29.11 -2.84 2.57
CA GLY A 288 -29.97 -2.52 1.43
C GLY A 288 -29.31 -2.60 0.07
N ALA A 289 -28.10 -3.16 0.00
CA ALA A 289 -27.44 -3.43 -1.27
C ALA A 289 -28.04 -4.64 -2.00
N THR A 290 -27.95 -4.65 -3.31
CA THR A 290 -28.28 -5.78 -4.17
C THR A 290 -27.03 -6.42 -4.73
N VAL A 291 -27.04 -7.74 -4.88
CA VAL A 291 -25.89 -8.51 -5.33
C VAL A 291 -26.19 -9.15 -6.67
N LYS A 292 -25.26 -9.08 -7.61
CA LYS A 292 -25.31 -9.68 -8.93
C LYS A 292 -24.03 -10.42 -9.23
N GLU A 293 -24.12 -11.65 -9.73
CA GLU A 293 -22.98 -12.33 -10.32
C GLU A 293 -22.58 -11.64 -11.63
N ILE A 294 -21.28 -11.39 -11.80
CA ILE A 294 -20.68 -10.82 -13.00
C ILE A 294 -19.53 -11.70 -13.47
N SER A 295 -19.00 -11.44 -14.66
CA SER A 295 -17.83 -12.13 -15.20
C SER A 295 -16.76 -11.13 -15.61
N LEU A 296 -15.50 -11.43 -15.24
CA LEU A 296 -14.29 -10.74 -15.67
C LEU A 296 -13.38 -11.76 -16.38
N PRO A 297 -13.75 -12.19 -17.60
CA PRO A 297 -13.18 -13.39 -18.23
C PRO A 297 -11.68 -13.33 -18.51
N ASN A 298 -11.08 -12.12 -18.59
CA ASN A 298 -9.66 -11.96 -18.84
C ASN A 298 -8.81 -11.85 -17.55
N THR A 299 -9.41 -11.89 -16.34
CA THR A 299 -8.65 -11.78 -15.08
C THR A 299 -7.64 -12.92 -14.87
N GLY A 300 -7.90 -14.12 -15.40
CA GLY A 300 -6.93 -15.22 -15.41
C GLY A 300 -5.62 -14.90 -16.15
N LEU A 301 -5.61 -13.87 -17.00
CA LEU A 301 -4.43 -13.38 -17.72
C LEU A 301 -3.71 -12.24 -16.95
N ALA A 302 -4.24 -11.78 -15.81
CA ALA A 302 -3.72 -10.61 -15.12
C ALA A 302 -2.29 -10.86 -14.58
N VAL A 303 -2.06 -11.99 -13.90
CA VAL A 303 -0.74 -12.33 -13.35
C VAL A 303 0.33 -12.40 -14.44
N PRO A 304 0.20 -13.24 -15.51
CA PRO A 304 1.22 -13.28 -16.56
C PRO A 304 1.41 -11.93 -17.27
N THR A 305 0.36 -11.14 -17.47
CA THR A 305 0.43 -9.81 -18.08
C THR A 305 1.25 -8.85 -17.21
N TYR A 306 0.98 -8.83 -15.91
CA TYR A 306 1.71 -8.01 -14.94
C TYR A 306 3.18 -8.36 -14.90
N TYR A 307 3.54 -9.66 -14.87
CA TYR A 307 4.93 -10.12 -14.81
C TYR A 307 5.70 -10.00 -16.14
N VAL A 308 5.08 -9.47 -17.17
CA VAL A 308 5.75 -8.93 -18.36
C VAL A 308 5.91 -7.42 -18.26
N ILE A 309 4.82 -6.69 -17.98
CA ILE A 309 4.82 -5.21 -17.98
C ILE A 309 5.68 -4.65 -16.84
N ALA A 310 5.44 -5.08 -15.60
CA ALA A 310 6.13 -4.52 -14.44
C ALA A 310 7.66 -4.77 -14.47
N PRO A 311 8.17 -5.99 -14.79
CA PRO A 311 9.60 -6.20 -15.00
C PRO A 311 10.19 -5.39 -16.16
N ALA A 312 9.48 -5.23 -17.27
CA ALA A 312 9.94 -4.42 -18.40
C ALA A 312 10.15 -2.95 -17.98
N GLU A 313 9.18 -2.35 -17.29
CA GLU A 313 9.28 -0.99 -16.77
C GLU A 313 10.33 -0.88 -15.65
N CYS A 314 10.44 -1.87 -14.78
CA CYS A 314 11.46 -1.99 -13.74
C CYS A 314 12.87 -1.95 -14.34
N SER A 315 13.15 -2.75 -15.37
CA SER A 315 14.46 -2.80 -16.00
C SER A 315 14.92 -1.43 -16.52
N SER A 316 13.99 -0.63 -17.03
CA SER A 316 14.23 0.76 -17.46
C SER A 316 14.39 1.69 -16.26
N ASN A 317 13.50 1.63 -15.27
CA ASN A 317 13.52 2.52 -14.10
C ASN A 317 14.77 2.34 -13.25
N LEU A 318 15.18 1.11 -12.97
CA LEU A 318 16.36 0.80 -12.15
C LEU A 318 17.70 0.85 -12.92
N SER A 319 17.70 1.17 -14.22
CA SER A 319 18.94 1.38 -14.98
C SER A 319 19.77 2.54 -14.43
N ARG A 320 19.14 3.51 -13.75
CA ARG A 320 19.79 4.66 -13.11
C ARG A 320 20.47 4.35 -11.77
N MET A 321 20.18 3.19 -11.18
CA MET A 321 20.79 2.71 -9.94
C MET A 321 22.12 2.01 -10.28
N ASP A 322 23.17 2.80 -10.46
CA ASP A 322 24.44 2.34 -11.07
C ASP A 322 25.66 2.43 -10.11
N GLY A 323 25.49 3.05 -8.94
CA GLY A 323 26.59 3.26 -8.00
C GLY A 323 27.62 4.30 -8.45
N VAL A 324 27.35 5.04 -9.53
CA VAL A 324 28.22 6.10 -10.05
C VAL A 324 27.75 7.48 -9.58
N ARG A 325 26.49 7.80 -9.79
CA ARG A 325 25.89 9.08 -9.42
C ARG A 325 25.42 9.10 -7.96
N PHE A 326 24.90 7.96 -7.48
CA PHE A 326 24.44 7.73 -6.11
C PHE A 326 24.28 6.23 -5.87
N GLY A 327 24.04 5.86 -4.62
CA GLY A 327 23.81 4.48 -4.22
C GLY A 327 25.08 3.71 -3.92
N TYR A 328 24.91 2.39 -3.71
CA TYR A 328 25.99 1.47 -3.42
C TYR A 328 26.99 1.38 -4.59
N ARG A 329 28.27 1.49 -4.27
CA ARG A 329 29.38 1.33 -5.18
C ARG A 329 30.28 0.21 -4.71
N CYS A 330 30.62 -0.73 -5.58
CA CYS A 330 31.54 -1.82 -5.25
C CYS A 330 32.95 -1.29 -4.91
N GLU A 331 33.62 -2.01 -4.04
CA GLU A 331 35.00 -1.68 -3.65
C GLU A 331 36.01 -2.16 -4.71
N ASN A 332 37.04 -1.33 -4.95
CA ASN A 332 38.20 -1.65 -5.81
C ASN A 332 37.82 -2.25 -7.19
N PRO A 333 36.99 -1.55 -8.00
CA PRO A 333 36.70 -2.03 -9.36
C PRO A 333 37.94 -2.00 -10.22
N VAL A 334 38.13 -3.02 -11.08
CA VAL A 334 39.31 -3.11 -11.97
C VAL A 334 39.18 -2.24 -13.22
N ASP A 335 37.94 -2.00 -13.66
CA ASP A 335 37.61 -1.12 -14.80
C ASP A 335 36.15 -0.61 -14.66
N LEU A 336 35.67 0.15 -15.66
CA LEU A 336 34.33 0.70 -15.68
C LEU A 336 33.25 -0.38 -15.83
N GLU A 337 33.50 -1.42 -16.59
CA GLU A 337 32.55 -2.52 -16.77
C GLU A 337 32.38 -3.31 -15.46
N ASP A 338 33.47 -3.61 -14.78
CA ASP A 338 33.47 -4.25 -13.46
C ASP A 338 32.75 -3.39 -12.42
N LEU A 339 32.99 -2.07 -12.43
CA LEU A 339 32.28 -1.13 -11.56
C LEU A 339 30.75 -1.27 -11.69
N TYR A 340 30.21 -1.23 -12.91
CA TYR A 340 28.77 -1.35 -13.14
C TYR A 340 28.24 -2.73 -12.78
N LYS A 341 28.91 -3.78 -13.22
CA LYS A 341 28.49 -5.17 -12.98
C LYS A 341 28.44 -5.49 -11.50
N ARG A 342 29.50 -5.17 -10.77
CA ARG A 342 29.61 -5.49 -9.35
C ARG A 342 28.74 -4.59 -8.50
N SER A 343 28.69 -3.29 -8.75
CA SER A 343 27.82 -2.38 -7.99
C SER A 343 26.35 -2.80 -8.07
N ARG A 344 25.87 -3.16 -9.24
CA ARG A 344 24.49 -3.64 -9.43
C ARG A 344 24.30 -5.07 -8.90
N GLY A 345 25.26 -5.98 -9.16
CA GLY A 345 25.21 -7.37 -8.71
C GLY A 345 25.23 -7.53 -7.18
N GLU A 346 26.04 -6.71 -6.49
CA GLU A 346 26.19 -6.71 -5.04
C GLU A 346 25.13 -5.85 -4.32
N GLY A 347 24.61 -4.81 -5.01
CA GLY A 347 23.66 -3.84 -4.45
C GLY A 347 22.19 -4.26 -4.52
N PHE A 348 21.80 -5.04 -5.54
CA PHE A 348 20.45 -5.57 -5.68
C PHE A 348 20.29 -6.97 -5.10
N GLY A 349 19.15 -7.23 -4.47
CA GLY A 349 18.73 -8.57 -4.06
C GLY A 349 18.27 -9.45 -5.24
N GLU A 350 18.07 -10.72 -4.97
CA GLU A 350 17.84 -11.75 -6.00
C GLU A 350 16.54 -11.52 -6.79
N GLU A 351 15.44 -11.14 -6.11
CA GLU A 351 14.17 -10.90 -6.79
C GLU A 351 14.23 -9.68 -7.72
N VAL A 352 14.87 -8.60 -7.29
CA VAL A 352 15.09 -7.41 -8.12
C VAL A 352 15.93 -7.74 -9.34
N LYS A 353 17.02 -8.48 -9.17
CA LYS A 353 17.88 -8.95 -10.30
C LYS A 353 17.07 -9.80 -11.28
N ARG A 354 16.24 -10.73 -10.78
CA ARG A 354 15.38 -11.58 -11.61
C ARG A 354 14.44 -10.73 -12.46
N ARG A 355 13.73 -9.76 -11.85
CA ARG A 355 12.81 -8.89 -12.59
C ARG A 355 13.49 -7.97 -13.58
N ILE A 356 14.66 -7.43 -13.26
CA ILE A 356 15.47 -6.65 -14.22
C ILE A 356 15.86 -7.51 -15.43
N MET A 357 16.29 -8.75 -15.22
CA MET A 357 16.68 -9.66 -16.32
C MET A 357 15.48 -10.04 -17.20
N VAL A 358 14.36 -10.43 -16.58
CA VAL A 358 13.12 -10.75 -17.31
C VAL A 358 12.63 -9.54 -18.12
N GLY A 359 12.64 -8.36 -17.52
CA GLY A 359 12.21 -7.12 -18.17
C GLY A 359 13.12 -6.73 -19.33
N THR A 360 14.44 -6.85 -19.16
CA THR A 360 15.42 -6.59 -20.22
C THR A 360 15.21 -7.55 -21.40
N TYR A 361 14.96 -8.83 -21.11
CA TYR A 361 14.65 -9.83 -22.13
C TYR A 361 13.36 -9.50 -22.90
N ALA A 362 12.28 -9.16 -22.16
CA ALA A 362 10.99 -8.82 -22.77
C ALA A 362 11.03 -7.56 -23.66
N LEU A 363 11.98 -6.65 -23.41
CA LEU A 363 12.20 -5.44 -24.22
C LEU A 363 13.24 -5.62 -25.33
N SER A 364 13.92 -6.77 -25.43
CA SER A 364 14.96 -6.99 -26.41
C SER A 364 14.41 -7.18 -27.84
N ALA A 365 15.29 -6.97 -28.84
CA ALA A 365 14.94 -7.12 -30.24
C ALA A 365 14.39 -8.53 -30.55
N GLY A 366 13.26 -8.61 -31.22
CA GLY A 366 12.58 -9.86 -31.57
C GLY A 366 11.59 -10.36 -30.49
N TYR A 367 11.64 -9.84 -29.25
CA TYR A 367 10.73 -10.23 -28.17
C TYR A 367 9.76 -9.12 -27.75
N TYR A 368 10.06 -7.87 -28.07
CA TYR A 368 9.23 -6.71 -27.70
C TYR A 368 7.78 -6.88 -28.17
N ASP A 369 7.55 -7.21 -29.42
CA ASP A 369 6.20 -7.38 -29.98
C ASP A 369 5.52 -8.63 -29.41
N ALA A 370 6.26 -9.72 -29.24
CA ALA A 370 5.72 -10.99 -28.75
C ALA A 370 5.34 -10.96 -27.27
N TYR A 371 6.04 -10.18 -26.44
CA TYR A 371 5.80 -10.12 -25.00
C TYR A 371 5.23 -8.78 -24.57
N TYR A 372 5.96 -7.68 -24.69
CA TYR A 372 5.56 -6.41 -24.11
C TYR A 372 4.33 -5.82 -24.80
N LEU A 373 4.33 -5.74 -26.14
CA LEU A 373 3.19 -5.23 -26.88
C LEU A 373 1.95 -6.14 -26.69
N LYS A 374 2.16 -7.45 -26.69
CA LYS A 374 1.07 -8.42 -26.43
C LYS A 374 0.49 -8.24 -25.02
N ALA A 375 1.33 -8.04 -24.01
CA ALA A 375 0.89 -7.79 -22.65
C ALA A 375 0.09 -6.48 -22.53
N GLN A 376 0.48 -5.41 -23.24
CA GLN A 376 -0.30 -4.16 -23.30
C GLN A 376 -1.68 -4.36 -23.95
N GLN A 377 -1.77 -5.20 -24.99
CA GLN A 377 -3.07 -5.56 -25.61
C GLN A 377 -3.97 -6.33 -24.63
N ILE A 378 -3.40 -7.29 -23.88
CA ILE A 378 -4.15 -8.05 -22.88
C ILE A 378 -4.57 -7.12 -21.72
N ARG A 379 -3.72 -6.20 -21.30
CA ARG A 379 -4.06 -5.17 -20.31
C ARG A 379 -5.30 -4.38 -20.72
N GLN A 380 -5.44 -4.05 -22.01
CA GLN A 380 -6.63 -3.36 -22.53
C GLN A 380 -7.88 -4.24 -22.42
N LEU A 381 -7.79 -5.54 -22.73
CA LEU A 381 -8.92 -6.47 -22.60
C LEU A 381 -9.36 -6.59 -21.13
N ILE A 382 -8.42 -6.67 -20.18
CA ILE A 382 -8.74 -6.68 -18.75
C ILE A 382 -9.46 -5.39 -18.34
N SER A 383 -8.96 -4.23 -18.81
CA SER A 383 -9.62 -2.94 -18.54
C SER A 383 -11.03 -2.88 -19.10
N ASP A 384 -11.26 -3.44 -20.28
CA ASP A 384 -12.59 -3.45 -20.94
C ASP A 384 -13.58 -4.38 -20.21
N ASP A 385 -13.14 -5.49 -19.58
CA ASP A 385 -13.98 -6.31 -18.72
C ASP A 385 -14.56 -5.49 -17.56
N PHE A 386 -13.69 -4.71 -16.86
CA PHE A 386 -14.15 -3.84 -15.77
C PHE A 386 -15.10 -2.75 -16.25
N LYS A 387 -14.80 -2.07 -17.37
CA LYS A 387 -15.69 -1.04 -17.93
C LYS A 387 -17.08 -1.60 -18.20
N LYS A 388 -17.15 -2.78 -18.81
CA LYS A 388 -18.42 -3.46 -19.07
C LYS A 388 -19.15 -3.84 -17.78
N ALA A 389 -18.43 -4.33 -16.77
CA ALA A 389 -19.02 -4.67 -15.48
C ALA A 389 -19.62 -3.43 -14.79
N PHE A 390 -18.94 -2.28 -14.84
CA PHE A 390 -19.43 -1.03 -14.24
C PHE A 390 -20.62 -0.38 -15.02
N GLU A 391 -21.02 -0.90 -16.17
CA GLU A 391 -22.30 -0.53 -16.78
C GLU A 391 -23.51 -1.13 -16.02
N GLU A 392 -23.27 -2.19 -15.23
CA GLU A 392 -24.31 -2.97 -14.56
C GLU A 392 -24.29 -2.85 -13.04
N VAL A 393 -23.12 -2.59 -12.45
CA VAL A 393 -22.90 -2.53 -10.99
C VAL A 393 -22.17 -1.27 -10.58
N ASP A 394 -22.34 -0.88 -9.31
CA ASP A 394 -21.71 0.33 -8.74
C ASP A 394 -20.32 0.03 -8.18
N VAL A 395 -20.14 -1.14 -7.55
CA VAL A 395 -18.87 -1.63 -7.01
C VAL A 395 -18.72 -3.11 -7.27
N ILE A 396 -17.47 -3.58 -7.31
CA ILE A 396 -17.13 -5.00 -7.44
C ILE A 396 -16.51 -5.46 -6.12
N MET A 397 -16.94 -6.61 -5.60
CA MET A 397 -16.43 -7.14 -4.34
C MET A 397 -15.91 -8.58 -4.50
N GLY A 398 -14.95 -8.93 -3.66
CA GLY A 398 -14.38 -10.27 -3.56
C GLY A 398 -13.31 -10.36 -2.48
N PRO A 399 -12.65 -11.52 -2.33
CA PRO A 399 -11.52 -11.64 -1.42
C PRO A 399 -10.36 -10.74 -1.89
N THR A 400 -9.59 -10.20 -0.94
CA THR A 400 -8.36 -9.47 -1.27
C THR A 400 -7.23 -10.44 -1.60
N THR A 401 -7.13 -11.55 -0.84
CA THR A 401 -6.13 -12.60 -0.99
C THR A 401 -6.80 -13.97 -1.05
N PRO A 402 -6.19 -14.97 -1.74
CA PRO A 402 -6.76 -16.30 -1.84
C PRO A 402 -6.74 -17.08 -0.51
N GLU A 403 -5.87 -16.70 0.40
CA GLU A 403 -5.63 -17.37 1.69
C GLU A 403 -5.24 -16.34 2.76
N PRO A 404 -5.30 -16.68 4.06
CA PRO A 404 -4.70 -15.87 5.12
C PRO A 404 -3.18 -15.77 4.97
N ALA A 405 -2.51 -15.03 5.89
CA ALA A 405 -1.05 -14.94 5.88
C ALA A 405 -0.42 -16.35 5.98
N PHE A 406 0.56 -16.62 5.12
CA PHE A 406 1.35 -17.86 5.12
C PHE A 406 2.63 -17.69 5.95
N ASN A 407 3.31 -18.80 6.29
CA ASN A 407 4.52 -18.76 7.10
C ASN A 407 5.74 -18.35 6.30
N PHE A 408 6.78 -17.82 6.98
CA PHE A 408 8.05 -17.49 6.36
C PHE A 408 8.65 -18.70 5.62
N GLY A 409 9.19 -18.46 4.43
CA GLY A 409 9.84 -19.46 3.59
C GLY A 409 8.90 -20.41 2.85
N GLU A 410 7.61 -20.42 3.16
CA GLU A 410 6.64 -21.36 2.58
C GLU A 410 6.54 -21.26 1.05
N LYS A 411 6.70 -20.04 0.49
CA LYS A 411 6.63 -19.79 -0.95
C LYS A 411 7.97 -19.35 -1.56
N SER A 412 9.08 -19.47 -0.83
CA SER A 412 10.38 -18.94 -1.28
C SER A 412 10.99 -19.71 -2.45
N GLU A 413 10.69 -21.01 -2.57
CA GLU A 413 11.25 -21.88 -3.62
C GLU A 413 10.45 -21.85 -4.93
N ASP A 414 9.19 -21.38 -4.89
CA ASP A 414 8.31 -21.26 -6.06
C ASP A 414 7.84 -19.82 -6.29
N PRO A 415 8.51 -19.05 -7.15
CA PRO A 415 8.09 -17.68 -7.46
C PRO A 415 6.66 -17.57 -7.99
N VAL A 416 6.14 -18.59 -8.68
CA VAL A 416 4.78 -18.58 -9.25
C VAL A 416 3.76 -18.65 -8.11
N SER A 417 3.99 -19.50 -7.11
CA SER A 417 3.14 -19.58 -5.92
C SER A 417 3.08 -18.25 -5.16
N MET A 418 4.23 -17.54 -5.04
CA MET A 418 4.26 -16.18 -4.48
C MET A 418 3.44 -15.20 -5.33
N TYR A 419 3.57 -15.25 -6.65
CA TYR A 419 2.87 -14.33 -7.57
C TYR A 419 1.36 -14.54 -7.56
N LEU A 420 0.87 -15.75 -7.31
CA LEU A 420 -0.55 -16.05 -7.17
C LEU A 420 -1.17 -15.48 -5.90
N SER A 421 -0.39 -15.06 -4.91
CA SER A 421 -0.90 -14.35 -3.73
C SER A 421 -1.60 -13.04 -4.08
N ASP A 422 -1.29 -12.44 -5.25
CA ASP A 422 -1.86 -11.18 -5.74
C ASP A 422 -2.92 -11.37 -6.86
N ILE A 423 -3.42 -12.61 -7.04
CA ILE A 423 -4.31 -12.96 -8.16
C ILE A 423 -5.57 -12.09 -8.22
N TYR A 424 -6.12 -11.66 -7.08
CA TYR A 424 -7.32 -10.84 -7.00
C TYR A 424 -7.06 -9.33 -7.01
N THR A 425 -5.81 -8.89 -6.84
CA THR A 425 -5.47 -7.47 -6.75
C THR A 425 -4.92 -6.90 -8.04
N ILE A 426 -4.11 -7.67 -8.79
CA ILE A 426 -3.36 -7.24 -9.97
C ILE A 426 -4.26 -6.68 -11.08
N ALA A 427 -5.41 -7.29 -11.33
CA ALA A 427 -6.30 -6.86 -12.42
C ALA A 427 -6.76 -5.41 -12.28
N ALA A 428 -7.05 -4.96 -11.05
CA ALA A 428 -7.42 -3.56 -10.77
C ALA A 428 -6.25 -2.59 -11.02
N ASN A 429 -4.99 -3.01 -10.79
CA ASN A 429 -3.80 -2.21 -11.12
C ASN A 429 -3.63 -2.07 -12.63
N LEU A 430 -3.72 -3.18 -13.37
CA LEU A 430 -3.65 -3.17 -14.84
C LEU A 430 -4.70 -2.28 -15.47
N ALA A 431 -5.91 -2.26 -14.91
CA ALA A 431 -6.98 -1.38 -15.33
C ALA A 431 -6.86 0.05 -14.82
N GLY A 432 -6.00 0.34 -13.84
CA GLY A 432 -5.84 1.68 -13.24
C GLY A 432 -6.95 2.09 -12.27
N LEU A 433 -7.78 1.14 -11.82
CA LEU A 433 -8.96 1.36 -10.98
C LEU A 433 -8.62 1.57 -9.50
N PRO A 434 -9.43 2.32 -8.74
CA PRO A 434 -9.30 2.38 -7.29
C PRO A 434 -9.81 1.10 -6.64
N GLY A 435 -9.20 0.72 -5.52
CA GLY A 435 -9.63 -0.42 -4.71
C GLY A 435 -9.26 -0.24 -3.24
N ILE A 436 -10.09 -0.74 -2.36
CA ILE A 436 -9.88 -0.72 -0.92
C ILE A 436 -10.00 -2.15 -0.37
N SER A 437 -9.13 -2.50 0.56
CA SER A 437 -9.26 -3.71 1.38
C SER A 437 -9.67 -3.32 2.79
N VAL A 438 -10.65 -4.00 3.35
CA VAL A 438 -11.10 -3.84 4.73
C VAL A 438 -11.11 -5.18 5.45
N PRO A 439 -10.85 -5.23 6.77
CA PRO A 439 -10.94 -6.47 7.54
C PRO A 439 -12.36 -7.05 7.49
N ALA A 440 -12.47 -8.36 7.24
CA ALA A 440 -13.75 -9.05 7.06
C ALA A 440 -13.92 -10.29 7.94
N GLY A 441 -12.90 -10.67 8.69
CA GLY A 441 -12.92 -11.85 9.56
C GLY A 441 -11.53 -12.28 9.98
N VAL A 442 -11.51 -13.38 10.76
CA VAL A 442 -10.28 -14.07 11.17
C VAL A 442 -10.43 -15.53 10.80
N VAL A 443 -9.42 -16.10 10.16
CA VAL A 443 -9.33 -17.50 9.74
C VAL A 443 -8.09 -18.12 10.39
N ASP A 444 -8.26 -19.12 11.21
CA ASP A 444 -7.17 -19.78 11.96
C ASP A 444 -6.25 -18.81 12.71
N GLY A 445 -6.84 -17.77 13.32
CA GLY A 445 -6.12 -16.74 14.07
C GLY A 445 -5.50 -15.62 13.24
N ARG A 446 -5.61 -15.66 11.92
CA ARG A 446 -5.05 -14.67 10.98
C ARG A 446 -6.16 -13.91 10.25
N PRO A 447 -6.02 -12.60 10.00
CA PRO A 447 -7.04 -11.80 9.32
C PRO A 447 -7.34 -12.24 7.90
N ALA A 448 -8.58 -11.98 7.46
CA ALA A 448 -9.02 -12.04 6.08
C ALA A 448 -9.59 -10.69 5.64
N GLY A 449 -9.32 -10.27 4.40
CA GLY A 449 -9.73 -8.97 3.85
C GLY A 449 -10.76 -9.08 2.74
N LEU A 450 -11.79 -8.24 2.82
CA LEU A 450 -12.72 -7.98 1.71
C LEU A 450 -12.16 -6.86 0.82
N GLN A 451 -12.04 -7.12 -0.47
CA GLN A 451 -11.70 -6.12 -1.47
C GLN A 451 -12.96 -5.50 -2.08
N ILE A 452 -12.96 -4.17 -2.20
CA ILE A 452 -13.99 -3.40 -2.91
C ILE A 452 -13.30 -2.61 -4.00
N ILE A 453 -13.68 -2.80 -5.26
CA ILE A 453 -13.14 -2.12 -6.43
C ILE A 453 -14.20 -1.16 -6.97
N GLY A 454 -13.83 0.08 -7.22
CA GLY A 454 -14.70 1.12 -7.78
C GLY A 454 -14.34 1.50 -9.21
N ASN A 455 -15.20 2.27 -9.84
CA ASN A 455 -14.91 2.88 -11.13
C ASN A 455 -13.87 4.02 -10.95
N TYR A 456 -13.32 4.52 -12.05
CA TYR A 456 -12.33 5.59 -12.02
C TYR A 456 -12.83 6.82 -11.26
N PHE A 457 -12.00 7.30 -10.31
CA PHE A 457 -12.26 8.47 -9.47
C PHE A 457 -13.46 8.35 -8.52
N ASP A 458 -13.91 7.12 -8.23
CA ASP A 458 -15.03 6.85 -7.33
C ASP A 458 -14.55 6.46 -5.91
N GLU A 459 -13.40 7.00 -5.48
CA GLU A 459 -12.84 6.75 -4.15
C GLU A 459 -13.81 7.15 -3.03
N ALA A 460 -14.59 8.22 -3.22
CA ALA A 460 -15.59 8.65 -2.24
C ALA A 460 -16.63 7.56 -1.97
N ARG A 461 -17.14 6.90 -3.02
CA ARG A 461 -18.05 5.76 -2.88
C ARG A 461 -17.38 4.58 -2.23
N LEU A 462 -16.14 4.23 -2.59
CA LEU A 462 -15.42 3.14 -1.96
C LEU A 462 -15.27 3.36 -0.46
N LEU A 463 -14.90 4.57 -0.06
CA LEU A 463 -14.74 4.95 1.35
C LEU A 463 -16.08 4.93 2.09
N ASN A 464 -17.17 5.42 1.49
CA ASN A 464 -18.51 5.30 2.05
C ASN A 464 -18.92 3.84 2.25
N VAL A 465 -18.77 3.00 1.22
CA VAL A 465 -19.12 1.58 1.27
C VAL A 465 -18.34 0.85 2.36
N ALA A 466 -17.02 1.10 2.44
CA ALA A 466 -16.16 0.55 3.48
C ALA A 466 -16.56 1.06 4.88
N HIS A 467 -16.83 2.36 5.02
CA HIS A 467 -17.23 2.97 6.28
C HIS A 467 -18.57 2.41 6.79
N GLN A 468 -19.58 2.30 5.93
CA GLN A 468 -20.89 1.76 6.32
C GLN A 468 -20.81 0.30 6.79
N TYR A 469 -19.93 -0.51 6.20
CA TYR A 469 -19.64 -1.86 6.68
C TYR A 469 -19.00 -1.84 8.08
N GLN A 470 -18.05 -0.94 8.31
CA GLN A 470 -17.38 -0.77 9.59
C GLN A 470 -18.29 -0.20 10.68
N GLN A 471 -19.44 0.41 10.34
CA GLN A 471 -20.45 0.83 11.33
C GLN A 471 -21.31 -0.33 11.86
N VAL A 472 -21.37 -1.46 11.14
CA VAL A 472 -22.18 -2.63 11.50
C VAL A 472 -21.36 -3.85 11.87
N THR A 473 -20.04 -3.74 11.78
CA THR A 473 -19.07 -4.79 12.17
C THR A 473 -17.94 -4.18 13.01
N ASP A 474 -17.18 -5.02 13.70
CA ASP A 474 -16.10 -4.58 14.58
C ASP A 474 -14.70 -5.11 14.17
N TRP A 475 -14.59 -5.76 13.00
CA TRP A 475 -13.33 -6.36 12.53
C TRP A 475 -12.16 -5.36 12.50
N HIS A 476 -12.41 -4.11 12.13
CA HIS A 476 -11.42 -3.02 12.09
C HIS A 476 -10.99 -2.52 13.48
N GLN A 477 -11.75 -2.84 14.53
CA GLN A 477 -11.43 -2.50 15.93
C GLN A 477 -10.55 -3.58 16.57
N GLN A 478 -10.64 -4.80 16.07
CA GLN A 478 -9.82 -5.92 16.55
C GLN A 478 -8.34 -5.67 16.24
N GLY A 479 -7.48 -6.30 17.00
CA GLY A 479 -6.05 -6.21 16.84
C GLY A 479 -5.35 -7.34 17.57
N PRO A 480 -4.08 -7.60 17.29
CA PRO A 480 -3.34 -8.65 17.95
C PRO A 480 -3.16 -8.30 19.43
N GLU A 481 -3.61 -9.20 20.32
CA GLU A 481 -3.71 -8.99 21.78
C GLU A 481 -2.42 -8.44 22.42
N ARG A 482 -1.27 -8.88 21.93
CA ARG A 482 0.05 -8.46 22.43
C ARG A 482 0.28 -6.94 22.34
N TYR A 483 -0.40 -6.23 21.45
CA TYR A 483 -0.17 -4.82 21.15
C TYR A 483 -1.35 -3.89 21.53
N LEU A 484 -2.44 -4.45 22.08
CA LEU A 484 -3.62 -3.72 22.52
C LEU A 484 -3.46 -3.07 23.90
#